data_b1832b12065a91a5d1ae59d3021e370b
#
_entry.id   b1832b12065a91a5d1ae59d3021e370b
#
_cell.length_a   1.000
_cell.length_b   1.000
_cell.length_c   1.000
_cell.angle_alpha   90.00
_cell.angle_beta   90.00
_cell.angle_gamma   90.00
#
_symmetry.space_group_name_H-M   'P 1'
#
loop_
_entity.id
_entity.type
_entity.pdbx_description
1 polymer ?
#
loop_
_entity_poly.entity_id
_entity_poly.type
_entity_poly.pdbx_seq_one_letter_code
_entity_poly.pdbx_strand_id
1 'polypeptide(L)'
;KLYQGRRYKFPVVVVGNLNVGGSGTTPTVISLANALKTKGLRPGVVSRGYGSSAHKYPVIVDKHTKYMECGDEPLLIQRRCACPVVVDPDRPSAIKTLINDFNCNVIISDDGMQHYKMHRDVEIAVFNEHINLGSFLMLPSGPLREPITRLRDVDYIISYGKLREEIKSML
;
A
#
# COMPACT_ATOMS: atom_id res chain seq x y z
N LYS A 1 18.05 -7.67 4.16
CA LYS A 1 16.65 -7.68 3.60
C LYS A 1 16.33 -9.10 3.15
N LEU A 2 15.45 -9.78 3.87
CA LEU A 2 15.06 -11.19 3.63
C LEU A 2 14.03 -11.37 2.51
N TYR A 3 13.82 -10.34 1.68
CA TYR A 3 12.75 -10.39 0.67
C TYR A 3 13.30 -10.89 -0.67
N GLN A 4 13.03 -12.16 -0.96
CA GLN A 4 13.29 -12.79 -2.26
C GLN A 4 12.08 -12.66 -3.20
N GLY A 5 11.31 -11.59 -3.10
CA GLY A 5 10.20 -11.33 -4.01
C GLY A 5 10.67 -11.16 -5.46
N ARG A 6 9.78 -11.42 -6.42
CA ARG A 6 10.08 -11.23 -7.84
C ARG A 6 10.39 -9.76 -8.13
N ARG A 7 11.59 -9.47 -8.66
CA ARG A 7 11.97 -8.14 -9.14
C ARG A 7 11.23 -7.78 -10.43
N TYR A 8 10.93 -6.50 -10.56
CA TYR A 8 10.26 -5.94 -11.74
C TYR A 8 11.21 -4.99 -12.47
N LYS A 9 10.88 -4.67 -13.72
CA LYS A 9 11.62 -3.71 -14.53
C LYS A 9 11.57 -2.29 -13.95
N PHE A 10 10.49 -1.97 -13.26
CA PHE A 10 10.22 -0.65 -12.70
C PHE A 10 10.13 -0.72 -11.18
N PRO A 11 10.42 0.39 -10.48
CA PRO A 11 10.42 0.42 -9.02
C PRO A 11 9.02 0.17 -8.45
N VAL A 12 9.00 -0.52 -7.32
CA VAL A 12 7.80 -0.80 -6.52
C VAL A 12 7.95 -0.11 -5.18
N VAL A 13 7.04 0.82 -4.89
CA VAL A 13 6.91 1.51 -3.61
C VAL A 13 5.79 0.85 -2.83
N VAL A 14 6.08 0.33 -1.67
CA VAL A 14 5.08 -0.24 -0.76
C VAL A 14 4.70 0.81 0.26
N VAL A 15 3.43 1.12 0.36
CA VAL A 15 2.84 1.94 1.42
C VAL A 15 1.97 1.05 2.28
N GLY A 16 2.13 1.13 3.59
CA GLY A 16 1.32 0.32 4.48
C GLY A 16 1.51 0.70 5.94
N ASN A 17 1.07 -0.15 6.83
CA ASN A 17 1.19 0.05 8.27
C ASN A 17 1.43 -1.27 9.01
N LEU A 18 1.76 -1.18 10.30
CA LEU A 18 1.98 -2.33 11.17
C LEU A 18 0.77 -2.70 12.02
N ASN A 19 -0.27 -1.88 12.05
CA ASN A 19 -1.43 -2.07 12.92
C ASN A 19 -2.69 -2.38 12.13
N VAL A 20 -3.70 -2.90 12.81
CA VAL A 20 -5.07 -2.99 12.26
C VAL A 20 -5.74 -1.63 12.42
N GLY A 21 -6.42 -1.17 11.36
CA GLY A 21 -7.18 0.08 11.34
C GLY A 21 -6.63 1.11 10.36
N GLY A 22 -7.36 2.20 10.19
CA GLY A 22 -7.07 3.25 9.22
C GLY A 22 -5.91 4.16 9.62
N SER A 23 -4.70 3.85 9.22
CA SER A 23 -3.49 4.63 9.55
C SER A 23 -3.22 5.80 8.60
N GLY A 24 -4.04 5.99 7.55
CA GLY A 24 -3.80 7.02 6.53
C GLY A 24 -3.01 6.52 5.32
N THR A 25 -2.94 5.21 5.09
CA THR A 25 -2.28 4.61 3.93
C THR A 25 -2.87 5.11 2.61
N THR A 26 -4.19 5.05 2.45
CA THR A 26 -4.88 5.48 1.23
C THR A 26 -4.63 6.96 0.89
N PRO A 27 -4.77 7.94 1.80
CA PRO A 27 -4.36 9.31 1.55
C PRO A 27 -2.89 9.47 1.16
N THR A 28 -1.99 8.70 1.77
CA THR A 28 -0.56 8.70 1.42
C THR A 28 -0.34 8.20 -0.01
N VAL A 29 -0.98 7.09 -0.39
CA VAL A 29 -0.93 6.55 -1.76
C VAL A 29 -1.42 7.58 -2.78
N ILE A 30 -2.54 8.26 -2.50
CA ILE A 30 -3.10 9.32 -3.36
C ILE A 30 -2.10 10.47 -3.53
N SER A 31 -1.55 10.98 -2.43
CA SER A 31 -0.58 12.07 -2.45
C SER A 31 0.68 11.69 -3.23
N LEU A 32 1.20 10.49 -2.99
CA LEU A 32 2.39 9.97 -3.66
C LEU A 32 2.14 9.80 -5.17
N ALA A 33 1.02 9.19 -5.56
CA ALA A 33 0.67 9.01 -6.96
C ALA A 33 0.59 10.34 -7.70
N ASN A 34 -0.07 11.34 -7.11
CA ASN A 34 -0.17 12.67 -7.70
C ASN A 34 1.19 13.36 -7.79
N ALA A 35 2.02 13.29 -6.75
CA ALA A 35 3.37 13.84 -6.76
C ALA A 35 4.28 13.19 -7.83
N LEU A 36 4.18 11.89 -8.04
CA LEU A 36 4.93 11.19 -9.09
C LEU A 36 4.47 11.61 -10.49
N LYS A 37 3.16 11.81 -10.68
CA LYS A 37 2.61 12.33 -11.95
C LYS A 37 3.13 13.74 -12.26
N THR A 38 3.19 14.63 -11.29
CA THR A 38 3.73 16.00 -11.52
C THR A 38 5.21 15.99 -11.92
N LYS A 39 5.92 14.92 -11.60
CA LYS A 39 7.31 14.71 -12.02
C LYS A 39 7.43 13.95 -13.35
N GLY A 40 6.35 13.77 -14.09
CA GLY A 40 6.34 13.11 -15.40
C GLY A 40 6.40 11.59 -15.37
N LEU A 41 6.26 10.97 -14.18
CA LEU A 41 6.17 9.52 -14.06
C LEU A 41 4.75 9.03 -14.33
N ARG A 42 4.61 7.75 -14.65
CA ARG A 42 3.33 7.08 -14.89
C ARG A 42 3.07 6.06 -13.78
N PRO A 43 2.57 6.50 -12.60
CA PRO A 43 2.28 5.60 -11.50
C PRO A 43 1.08 4.70 -11.81
N GLY A 44 1.16 3.46 -11.34
CA GLY A 44 0.04 2.54 -11.23
C GLY A 44 -0.10 2.05 -9.80
N VAL A 45 -1.33 1.86 -9.33
CA VAL A 45 -1.60 1.41 -7.96
C VAL A 45 -2.10 -0.01 -7.97
N VAL A 46 -1.51 -0.87 -7.13
CA VAL A 46 -2.02 -2.21 -6.83
C VAL A 46 -2.64 -2.24 -5.44
N SER A 47 -3.79 -2.86 -5.33
CA SER A 47 -4.46 -3.10 -4.05
C SER A 47 -4.94 -4.55 -3.96
N ARG A 48 -5.23 -5.00 -2.74
CA ARG A 48 -5.79 -6.34 -2.50
C ARG A 48 -7.28 -6.42 -2.81
N GLY A 49 -7.99 -5.28 -2.70
CA GLY A 49 -9.44 -5.24 -2.80
C GLY A 49 -10.11 -5.81 -1.56
N TYR A 50 -9.70 -5.36 -0.38
CA TYR A 50 -10.34 -5.78 0.86
C TYR A 50 -11.85 -5.50 0.80
N GLY A 51 -12.65 -6.50 1.20
CA GLY A 51 -14.12 -6.42 1.15
C GLY A 51 -14.72 -6.59 -0.25
N SER A 52 -13.91 -6.85 -1.30
CA SER A 52 -14.44 -7.16 -2.63
C SER A 52 -14.98 -8.59 -2.70
N SER A 53 -15.99 -8.76 -3.56
CA SER A 53 -16.59 -10.05 -3.91
C SER A 53 -16.37 -10.42 -5.37
N ALA A 54 -15.29 -9.93 -5.98
CA ALA A 54 -14.98 -10.22 -7.37
C ALA A 54 -14.75 -11.71 -7.59
N HIS A 55 -15.34 -12.26 -8.66
CA HIS A 55 -15.17 -13.66 -9.05
C HIS A 55 -14.00 -13.88 -10.01
N LYS A 56 -13.49 -12.82 -10.62
CA LYS A 56 -12.36 -12.85 -11.56
C LYS A 56 -11.36 -11.76 -11.24
N TYR A 57 -10.08 -12.10 -11.32
CA TYR A 57 -8.96 -11.18 -11.16
C TYR A 57 -8.04 -11.24 -12.37
N PRO A 58 -7.27 -10.19 -12.68
CA PRO A 58 -7.28 -8.91 -12.00
C PRO A 58 -8.53 -8.06 -12.32
N VAL A 59 -8.98 -7.23 -11.37
CA VAL A 59 -10.00 -6.21 -11.61
C VAL A 59 -9.31 -4.88 -11.93
N ILE A 60 -9.56 -4.37 -13.11
CA ILE A 60 -9.14 -3.02 -13.51
C ILE A 60 -10.19 -2.04 -13.03
N VAL A 61 -9.79 -1.14 -12.12
CA VAL A 61 -10.73 -0.20 -11.51
C VAL A 61 -10.93 1.01 -12.41
N ASP A 62 -12.16 1.23 -12.82
CA ASP A 62 -12.57 2.38 -13.63
C ASP A 62 -13.78 3.12 -13.02
N LYS A 63 -14.33 4.11 -13.74
CA LYS A 63 -15.46 4.91 -13.29
C LYS A 63 -16.78 4.13 -13.15
N HIS A 64 -16.89 2.96 -13.78
CA HIS A 64 -18.07 2.10 -13.78
C HIS A 64 -17.96 0.95 -12.78
N THR A 65 -16.74 0.67 -12.29
CA THR A 65 -16.48 -0.41 -11.33
C THR A 65 -17.22 -0.15 -10.02
N LYS A 66 -17.94 -1.15 -9.55
CA LYS A 66 -18.71 -1.06 -8.29
C LYS A 66 -17.79 -1.40 -7.10
N TYR A 67 -18.11 -0.81 -5.94
CA TYR A 67 -17.32 -1.06 -4.71
C TYR A 67 -17.26 -2.55 -4.34
N MET A 68 -18.32 -3.31 -4.62
CA MET A 68 -18.35 -4.76 -4.37
C MET A 68 -17.34 -5.55 -5.21
N GLU A 69 -16.90 -5.00 -6.34
CA GLU A 69 -15.94 -5.66 -7.25
C GLU A 69 -14.50 -5.37 -6.88
N CYS A 70 -14.22 -4.23 -6.27
CA CYS A 70 -12.84 -3.80 -6.01
C CYS A 70 -12.57 -3.34 -4.57
N GLY A 71 -13.61 -3.09 -3.76
CA GLY A 71 -13.51 -2.43 -2.47
C GLY A 71 -13.59 -0.90 -2.58
N ASP A 72 -13.78 -0.23 -1.46
CA ASP A 72 -13.96 1.22 -1.38
C ASP A 72 -12.63 1.99 -1.55
N GLU A 73 -11.54 1.51 -0.96
CA GLU A 73 -10.22 2.15 -1.05
C GLU A 73 -9.70 2.24 -2.50
N PRO A 74 -9.68 1.16 -3.31
CA PRO A 74 -9.26 1.24 -4.72
C PRO A 74 -10.11 2.20 -5.55
N LEU A 75 -11.42 2.24 -5.32
CA LEU A 75 -12.32 3.21 -5.97
C LEU A 75 -11.95 4.65 -5.61
N LEU A 76 -11.69 4.92 -4.33
CA LEU A 76 -11.29 6.24 -3.87
C LEU A 76 -9.97 6.67 -4.51
N ILE A 77 -8.98 5.77 -4.54
CA ILE A 77 -7.68 6.02 -5.16
C ILE A 77 -7.87 6.36 -6.64
N GLN A 78 -8.61 5.55 -7.39
CA GLN A 78 -8.85 5.76 -8.82
C GLN A 78 -9.48 7.14 -9.09
N ARG A 79 -10.49 7.51 -8.32
CA ARG A 79 -11.19 8.80 -8.46
C ARG A 79 -10.31 10.01 -8.12
N ARG A 80 -9.35 9.85 -7.20
CA ARG A 80 -8.52 10.96 -6.71
C ARG A 80 -7.18 11.11 -7.44
N CYS A 81 -6.63 10.02 -7.98
CA CYS A 81 -5.32 10.05 -8.64
C CYS A 81 -5.42 10.13 -10.15
N ALA A 82 -6.53 9.71 -10.76
CA ALA A 82 -6.64 9.52 -12.21
C ALA A 82 -5.43 8.75 -12.79
N CYS A 83 -5.00 7.71 -12.08
CA CYS A 83 -3.98 6.75 -12.51
C CYS A 83 -4.60 5.35 -12.57
N PRO A 84 -4.02 4.40 -13.33
CA PRO A 84 -4.48 3.03 -13.34
C PRO A 84 -4.43 2.40 -11.95
N VAL A 85 -5.52 1.75 -11.56
CA VAL A 85 -5.64 1.00 -10.31
C VAL A 85 -6.06 -0.42 -10.65
N VAL A 86 -5.33 -1.40 -10.15
CA VAL A 86 -5.61 -2.83 -10.37
C VAL A 86 -5.70 -3.54 -9.04
N VAL A 87 -6.78 -4.30 -8.89
CA VAL A 87 -7.05 -5.11 -7.70
C VAL A 87 -6.80 -6.57 -8.03
N ASP A 88 -5.94 -7.20 -7.24
CA ASP A 88 -5.70 -8.65 -7.31
C ASP A 88 -5.11 -9.13 -5.96
N PRO A 89 -5.64 -10.19 -5.34
CA PRO A 89 -4.98 -10.88 -4.23
C PRO A 89 -3.55 -11.33 -4.57
N ASP A 90 -3.29 -11.72 -5.83
CA ASP A 90 -1.95 -11.95 -6.37
C ASP A 90 -1.37 -10.64 -6.91
N ARG A 91 -0.80 -9.81 -6.04
CA ARG A 91 -0.21 -8.52 -6.42
C ARG A 91 0.84 -8.60 -7.54
N PRO A 92 1.71 -9.63 -7.62
CA PRO A 92 2.54 -9.85 -8.80
C PRO A 92 1.79 -9.87 -10.13
N SER A 93 0.59 -10.44 -10.18
CA SER A 93 -0.29 -10.43 -11.35
C SER A 93 -0.76 -9.01 -11.67
N ALA A 94 -1.28 -8.28 -10.68
CA ALA A 94 -1.70 -6.89 -10.82
C ALA A 94 -0.58 -5.97 -11.33
N ILE A 95 0.65 -6.14 -10.82
CA ILE A 95 1.82 -5.37 -11.27
C ILE A 95 2.11 -5.62 -12.75
N LYS A 96 2.04 -6.86 -13.21
CA LYS A 96 2.25 -7.17 -14.63
C LYS A 96 1.23 -6.46 -15.52
N THR A 97 -0.05 -6.48 -15.13
CA THR A 97 -1.12 -5.77 -15.83
C THR A 97 -0.82 -4.27 -15.90
N LEU A 98 -0.42 -3.62 -14.80
CA LEU A 98 -0.08 -2.21 -14.81
C LEU A 98 1.10 -1.87 -15.72
N ILE A 99 2.11 -2.71 -15.76
CA ILE A 99 3.29 -2.49 -16.60
C ILE A 99 2.97 -2.73 -18.07
N ASN A 100 2.31 -3.83 -18.40
CA ASN A 100 2.13 -4.27 -19.78
C ASN A 100 0.98 -3.55 -20.49
N ASP A 101 -0.16 -3.40 -19.81
CA ASP A 101 -1.39 -2.90 -20.42
C ASP A 101 -1.57 -1.39 -20.24
N PHE A 102 -0.99 -0.82 -19.16
CA PHE A 102 -1.10 0.61 -18.84
C PHE A 102 0.22 1.38 -18.98
N ASN A 103 1.32 0.73 -19.36
CA ASN A 103 2.64 1.36 -19.51
C ASN A 103 3.09 2.13 -18.25
N CYS A 104 2.71 1.66 -17.06
CA CYS A 104 3.18 2.25 -15.82
C CYS A 104 4.68 2.03 -15.64
N ASN A 105 5.40 3.06 -15.16
CA ASN A 105 6.84 3.00 -14.94
C ASN A 105 7.24 3.17 -13.47
N VAL A 106 6.27 3.25 -12.58
CA VAL A 106 6.41 3.15 -11.12
C VAL A 106 5.14 2.55 -10.54
N ILE A 107 5.28 1.63 -9.62
CA ILE A 107 4.16 0.93 -8.98
C ILE A 107 4.08 1.34 -7.52
N ILE A 108 2.87 1.63 -7.05
CA ILE A 108 2.57 1.88 -5.64
C ILE A 108 1.69 0.75 -5.15
N SER A 109 2.09 0.06 -4.09
CA SER A 109 1.27 -0.97 -3.47
C SER A 109 0.59 -0.42 -2.23
N ASP A 110 -0.74 -0.36 -2.28
CA ASP A 110 -1.60 0.06 -1.17
C ASP A 110 -1.75 -1.08 -0.18
N ASP A 111 -1.54 -0.78 1.11
CA ASP A 111 -1.51 -1.73 2.24
C ASP A 111 -0.69 -3.00 1.92
N GLY A 112 0.55 -2.78 1.46
CA GLY A 112 1.39 -3.84 0.89
C GLY A 112 2.42 -4.43 1.82
N MET A 113 2.59 -3.95 3.05
CA MET A 113 3.71 -4.33 3.92
C MET A 113 3.76 -5.84 4.17
N GLN A 114 2.63 -6.47 4.45
CA GLN A 114 2.53 -7.91 4.73
C GLN A 114 2.57 -8.79 3.47
N HIS A 115 2.69 -8.21 2.27
CA HIS A 115 2.72 -9.00 1.03
C HIS A 115 4.16 -9.33 0.61
N TYR A 116 4.79 -10.28 1.28
CA TYR A 116 6.21 -10.63 1.13
C TYR A 116 6.60 -11.29 -0.21
N LYS A 117 5.64 -11.78 -0.98
CA LYS A 117 5.89 -12.34 -2.33
C LYS A 117 6.28 -11.28 -3.35
N MET A 118 6.02 -10.01 -3.05
CA MET A 118 6.29 -8.88 -3.92
C MET A 118 7.62 -8.23 -3.53
N HIS A 119 8.54 -8.09 -4.49
CA HIS A 119 9.74 -7.27 -4.28
C HIS A 119 9.35 -5.81 -4.06
N ARG A 120 10.10 -5.12 -3.23
CA ARG A 120 9.92 -3.71 -2.91
C ARG A 120 11.24 -2.97 -2.99
N ASP A 121 11.26 -1.86 -3.70
CA ASP A 121 12.44 -0.99 -3.81
C ASP A 121 12.42 0.08 -2.72
N VAL A 122 11.21 0.54 -2.35
CA VAL A 122 10.98 1.49 -1.26
C VAL A 122 9.81 1.02 -0.41
N GLU A 123 9.93 1.14 0.90
CA GLU A 123 8.90 0.79 1.86
C GLU A 123 8.61 1.96 2.79
N ILE A 124 7.34 2.36 2.85
CA ILE A 124 6.84 3.49 3.63
C ILE A 124 5.85 3.00 4.67
N ALA A 125 6.18 3.15 5.94
CA ALA A 125 5.26 2.90 7.04
C ALA A 125 4.46 4.16 7.37
N VAL A 126 3.15 4.04 7.47
CA VAL A 126 2.25 5.16 7.76
C VAL A 126 1.63 5.01 9.14
N PHE A 127 1.67 6.07 9.92
CA PHE A 127 1.07 6.16 11.25
C PHE A 127 0.10 7.33 11.35
N ASN A 128 -0.82 7.22 12.29
CA ASN A 128 -1.70 8.30 12.68
C ASN A 128 -1.62 8.44 14.21
N GLU A 129 -1.51 9.66 14.73
CA GLU A 129 -1.38 9.91 16.17
C GLU A 129 -2.56 9.39 17.00
N HIS A 130 -3.74 9.30 16.38
CA HIS A 130 -4.95 8.79 17.04
C HIS A 130 -5.02 7.26 17.12
N ILE A 131 -4.10 6.55 16.46
CA ILE A 131 -4.10 5.09 16.51
C ILE A 131 -3.47 4.63 17.82
N ASN A 132 -4.26 3.93 18.59
CA ASN A 132 -3.76 3.26 19.78
C ASN A 132 -2.98 1.99 19.37
N LEU A 133 -1.67 2.03 19.52
CA LEU A 133 -0.80 0.86 19.30
C LEU A 133 -0.81 -0.12 20.50
N GLY A 134 -1.60 0.20 21.55
CA GLY A 134 -1.71 -0.64 22.71
C GLY A 134 -0.38 -0.91 23.40
N SER A 135 -0.19 -2.15 23.82
CA SER A 135 1.05 -2.65 24.43
C SER A 135 2.13 -3.06 23.41
N PHE A 136 2.03 -2.68 22.15
CA PHE A 136 2.90 -3.12 21.05
C PHE A 136 2.90 -4.65 20.81
N LEU A 137 1.87 -5.34 21.29
CA LEU A 137 1.71 -6.76 21.03
C LEU A 137 1.09 -7.01 19.64
N MET A 138 1.46 -8.14 19.06
CA MET A 138 0.87 -8.61 17.79
C MET A 138 -0.51 -9.25 18.03
N LEU A 139 -1.29 -9.32 16.95
CA LEU A 139 -2.53 -10.10 16.93
C LEU A 139 -2.29 -11.55 17.39
N PRO A 140 -3.22 -12.16 18.15
CA PRO A 140 -4.49 -11.59 18.63
C PRO A 140 -4.38 -10.80 19.95
N SER A 141 -3.19 -10.75 20.57
CA SER A 141 -2.99 -10.14 21.89
C SER A 141 -2.89 -8.61 21.86
N GLY A 142 -2.71 -8.02 20.70
CA GLY A 142 -2.62 -6.57 20.49
C GLY A 142 -2.96 -6.18 19.05
N PRO A 143 -2.84 -4.90 18.72
CA PRO A 143 -3.28 -4.38 17.41
C PRO A 143 -2.27 -4.55 16.28
N LEU A 144 -1.06 -5.04 16.56
CA LEU A 144 -0.02 -5.09 15.53
C LEU A 144 -0.15 -6.32 14.64
N ARG A 145 0.03 -6.12 13.33
CA ARG A 145 0.13 -7.18 12.32
C ARG A 145 1.55 -7.75 12.23
N GLU A 146 2.54 -6.93 12.58
CA GLU A 146 3.97 -7.27 12.61
C GLU A 146 4.63 -6.64 13.84
N PRO A 147 5.78 -7.18 14.32
CA PRO A 147 6.49 -6.60 15.45
C PRO A 147 6.88 -5.14 15.17
N ILE A 148 6.82 -4.29 16.17
CA ILE A 148 7.18 -2.86 16.03
C ILE A 148 8.63 -2.66 15.57
N THR A 149 9.52 -3.60 15.90
CA THR A 149 10.92 -3.59 15.44
C THR A 149 11.06 -3.63 13.91
N ARG A 150 10.01 -4.03 13.19
CA ARG A 150 9.94 -4.00 11.73
C ARG A 150 10.14 -2.59 11.15
N LEU A 151 9.89 -1.55 11.95
CA LEU A 151 10.15 -0.15 11.55
C LEU A 151 11.61 0.16 11.25
N ARG A 152 12.55 -0.62 11.78
CA ARG A 152 13.98 -0.46 11.50
C ARG A 152 14.37 -0.85 10.07
N ASP A 153 13.50 -1.60 9.41
CA ASP A 153 13.75 -2.11 8.04
C ASP A 153 13.05 -1.28 6.96
N VAL A 154 12.14 -0.36 7.32
CA VAL A 154 11.45 0.49 6.34
C VAL A 154 12.34 1.66 5.93
N ASP A 155 12.14 2.17 4.72
CA ASP A 155 12.94 3.29 4.21
C ASP A 155 12.41 4.64 4.71
N TYR A 156 11.10 4.75 4.94
CA TYR A 156 10.46 6.00 5.40
C TYR A 156 9.31 5.73 6.37
N ILE A 157 9.12 6.67 7.28
CA ILE A 157 7.96 6.72 8.17
C ILE A 157 7.23 8.04 7.94
N ILE A 158 5.93 7.95 7.68
CA ILE A 158 5.03 9.11 7.57
C ILE A 158 4.08 9.08 8.76
N SER A 159 3.98 10.19 9.48
CA SER A 159 3.03 10.33 10.58
C SER A 159 2.05 11.45 10.31
N TYR A 160 0.77 11.15 10.40
CA TYR A 160 -0.30 12.14 10.47
C TYR A 160 -0.46 12.56 11.93
N GLY A 161 0.09 13.77 12.26
CA GLY A 161 0.20 14.26 13.60
C GLY A 161 1.53 13.88 14.27
N LYS A 162 1.55 13.91 15.59
CA LYS A 162 2.77 13.64 16.36
C LYS A 162 3.09 12.15 16.39
N LEU A 163 4.29 11.79 15.97
CA LEU A 163 4.79 10.44 16.19
C LEU A 163 5.03 10.23 17.70
N ARG A 164 4.54 9.12 18.23
CA ARG A 164 4.69 8.79 19.65
C ARG A 164 6.17 8.63 20.02
N GLU A 165 6.53 9.08 21.20
CA GLU A 165 7.93 9.06 21.66
C GLU A 165 8.50 7.64 21.74
N GLU A 166 7.64 6.65 22.09
CA GLU A 166 8.04 5.25 22.12
C GLU A 166 8.45 4.73 20.75
N ILE A 167 7.83 5.22 19.66
CA ILE A 167 8.23 4.86 18.30
C ILE A 167 9.54 5.57 17.95
N LYS A 168 9.67 6.86 18.28
CA LYS A 168 10.89 7.63 18.02
C LYS A 168 12.11 7.02 18.69
N SER A 169 11.95 6.52 19.91
CA SER A 169 13.06 5.88 20.65
C SER A 169 13.50 4.53 20.07
N MET A 170 12.70 3.93 19.18
CA MET A 170 13.00 2.65 18.52
C MET A 170 13.69 2.82 17.16
N LEU A 171 13.66 4.03 16.60
CA LEU A 171 14.26 4.39 15.32
C LEU A 171 15.72 4.82 15.48
#